data_d6a9945a6a9ef29f3cdfb27fde0ebd2e
#
_entry.id   d6a9945a6a9ef29f3cdfb27fde0ebd2e
#
_cell.length_a   1.000
_cell.length_b   1.000
_cell.length_c   1.000
_cell.angle_alpha   90.00
_cell.angle_beta   90.00
_cell.angle_gamma   90.00
#
_symmetry.space_group_name_H-M   'P 1'
#
loop_
_entity.id
_entity.type
_entity.pdbx_description
1 polymer ?
#
loop_
_entity_poly.entity_id
_entity_poly.type
_entity_poly.pdbx_seq_one_letter_code
_entity_poly.pdbx_strand_id
1 'polypeptide(L)'
;MADQGEHFYNVQVGDSTFTILKRYQQLRAIGSGAQGIVCSAVDTDLEIPVALKKLSRPFQNQTHAKRAYRELVLLKCVNHKNIIRLINVFTPQKSLEDFQDLYLVTELMDASLCQVIHMDLDHERMSYLLYQMLCGIHHLHSAGIIHRDLKPSNVVVKSDCTLKILDFGLARTACTNFMMTPYVVTRYYRAPEVILGMKYKENVDLWSVGCIMAEMILHRILFPGKDYIDQWNKVIEVLGTPSYEFMGQLMETVRNYVTSKPQFPGINFAEVLPDWAFPSESEHDKLRTSQARDLLSKMLVIDPERRISVQEALNHPYIQLWYDPAEVKAPPPQIADKQLDEREHSIEQWKVLIFEEVLDWEESSGLDIGLQREGSLGVVCVLLQASHSPPPSMILYVFHVHRADSWFGHRQQHGGPSQ
;
A
#
# COMPACT_ATOMS: atom_id res chain seq x y z
N MET A 1 30.64 23.30 -15.92
CA MET A 1 29.31 23.81 -15.56
C MET A 1 28.48 24.01 -16.82
N ALA A 2 28.26 22.96 -17.58
CA ALA A 2 27.47 23.03 -18.79
C ALA A 2 26.41 21.94 -18.71
N ASP A 3 25.17 22.31 -18.96
CA ASP A 3 24.09 21.48 -19.41
C ASP A 3 23.17 20.76 -18.38
N GLN A 4 23.01 21.33 -17.17
CA GLN A 4 21.83 20.98 -16.34
C GLN A 4 20.56 21.73 -16.84
N GLY A 5 20.68 22.72 -17.70
CA GLY A 5 19.57 23.58 -18.13
C GLY A 5 18.65 23.01 -19.21
N GLU A 6 19.02 21.93 -19.89
CA GLU A 6 18.27 21.48 -21.07
C GLU A 6 17.05 20.61 -20.70
N HIS A 7 17.15 19.74 -19.66
CA HIS A 7 16.09 18.80 -19.31
C HIS A 7 15.38 19.09 -17.98
N PHE A 8 16.03 19.80 -17.04
CA PHE A 8 15.53 20.03 -15.69
C PHE A 8 15.23 21.50 -15.41
N TYR A 9 14.37 21.75 -14.42
CA TYR A 9 14.14 23.05 -13.82
C TYR A 9 13.83 22.93 -12.34
N ASN A 10 13.95 24.04 -11.60
CA ASN A 10 13.74 24.07 -10.15
C ASN A 10 12.37 24.65 -9.82
N VAL A 11 11.67 23.99 -8.89
CA VAL A 11 10.40 24.45 -8.34
C VAL A 11 10.49 24.40 -6.80
N GLN A 12 10.10 25.49 -6.16
CA GLN A 12 10.00 25.53 -4.70
C GLN A 12 8.65 24.97 -4.26
N VAL A 13 8.68 23.95 -3.38
CA VAL A 13 7.49 23.33 -2.79
C VAL A 13 7.66 23.33 -1.26
N GLY A 14 6.99 24.26 -0.59
CA GLY A 14 7.23 24.54 0.83
C GLY A 14 8.70 24.89 1.05
N ASP A 15 9.35 24.22 2.00
CA ASP A 15 10.77 24.42 2.34
C ASP A 15 11.72 23.55 1.47
N SER A 16 11.21 22.84 0.48
CA SER A 16 11.98 21.92 -0.35
C SER A 16 12.07 22.39 -1.79
N THR A 17 13.26 22.27 -2.39
CA THR A 17 13.47 22.49 -3.82
C THR A 17 13.30 21.18 -4.57
N PHE A 18 12.46 21.18 -5.58
CA PHE A 18 12.27 20.10 -6.54
C PHE A 18 13.03 20.43 -7.83
N THR A 19 14.01 19.63 -8.19
CA THR A 19 14.72 19.69 -9.47
C THR A 19 14.17 18.60 -10.35
N ILE A 20 13.29 18.93 -11.29
CA ILE A 20 12.48 17.98 -12.03
C ILE A 20 12.55 18.17 -13.53
N LEU A 21 12.18 17.14 -14.29
CA LEU A 21 12.10 17.19 -15.74
C LEU A 21 11.07 18.22 -16.20
N LYS A 22 11.37 18.96 -17.27
CA LYS A 22 10.53 20.03 -17.83
C LYS A 22 9.15 19.55 -18.29
N ARG A 23 9.00 18.25 -18.57
CA ARG A 23 7.70 17.64 -18.91
C ARG A 23 6.70 17.69 -17.76
N TYR A 24 7.14 17.77 -16.50
CA TYR A 24 6.25 17.83 -15.34
C TYR A 24 5.98 19.28 -14.98
N GLN A 25 4.74 19.73 -15.15
CA GLN A 25 4.32 21.11 -14.97
C GLN A 25 3.21 21.25 -13.91
N GLN A 26 2.97 22.46 -13.44
CA GLN A 26 1.89 22.82 -12.51
C GLN A 26 1.95 22.06 -11.16
N LEU A 27 3.14 21.95 -10.57
CA LEU A 27 3.31 21.25 -9.29
C LEU A 27 2.48 21.88 -8.18
N ARG A 28 1.79 21.00 -7.43
CA ARG A 28 1.06 21.37 -6.21
C ARG A 28 1.32 20.30 -5.15
N ALA A 29 1.72 20.70 -3.94
CA ALA A 29 1.88 19.77 -2.84
C ALA A 29 0.53 19.11 -2.50
N ILE A 30 0.51 17.77 -2.42
CA ILE A 30 -0.67 16.98 -2.05
C ILE A 30 -0.43 16.12 -0.82
N GLY A 31 0.84 15.92 -0.42
CA GLY A 31 1.18 15.17 0.78
C GLY A 31 2.62 15.37 1.20
N SER A 32 2.86 15.24 2.50
CA SER A 32 4.21 15.22 3.07
C SER A 32 4.25 14.22 4.21
N GLY A 33 5.36 13.52 4.36
CA GLY A 33 5.55 12.52 5.41
C GLY A 33 7.01 12.13 5.60
N ALA A 34 7.25 11.17 6.48
CA ALA A 34 8.60 10.69 6.79
C ALA A 34 9.34 10.14 5.55
N GLN A 35 8.63 9.71 4.53
CA GLN A 35 9.20 9.14 3.31
C GLN A 35 9.48 10.17 2.22
N GLY A 36 8.94 11.37 2.31
CA GLY A 36 9.13 12.42 1.31
C GLY A 36 7.94 13.32 1.13
N ILE A 37 8.04 14.18 0.12
CA ILE A 37 7.01 15.12 -0.28
C ILE A 37 6.42 14.63 -1.59
N VAL A 38 5.09 14.66 -1.70
CA VAL A 38 4.36 14.28 -2.90
C VAL A 38 3.65 15.49 -3.48
N CYS A 39 3.81 15.70 -4.77
CA CYS A 39 3.13 16.73 -5.53
C CYS A 39 2.25 16.11 -6.61
N SER A 40 1.11 16.70 -6.89
CA SER A 40 0.45 16.52 -8.18
C SER A 40 1.15 17.36 -9.23
N ALA A 41 1.20 16.87 -10.46
CA ALA A 41 1.72 17.58 -11.63
C ALA A 41 0.96 17.14 -12.88
N VAL A 42 1.19 17.83 -13.99
CA VAL A 42 0.76 17.42 -15.32
C VAL A 42 1.99 16.96 -16.09
N ASP A 43 1.96 15.74 -16.57
CA ASP A 43 2.93 15.23 -17.54
C ASP A 43 2.52 15.73 -18.92
N THR A 44 3.30 16.66 -19.50
CA THR A 44 2.96 17.30 -20.78
C THR A 44 3.20 16.40 -21.98
N ASP A 45 4.04 15.37 -21.86
CA ASP A 45 4.32 14.43 -22.95
C ASP A 45 3.22 13.36 -23.06
N LEU A 46 2.68 12.95 -21.93
CA LEU A 46 1.58 11.97 -21.88
C LEU A 46 0.20 12.62 -21.79
N GLU A 47 0.13 13.93 -21.54
CA GLU A 47 -1.09 14.71 -21.32
C GLU A 47 -1.97 14.17 -20.18
N ILE A 48 -1.35 13.63 -19.12
CA ILE A 48 -2.05 13.04 -17.97
C ILE A 48 -1.62 13.69 -16.65
N PRO A 49 -2.51 13.71 -15.65
CA PRO A 49 -2.14 14.06 -14.29
C PRO A 49 -1.30 12.94 -13.66
N VAL A 50 -0.25 13.33 -12.93
CA VAL A 50 0.68 12.42 -12.25
C VAL A 50 0.92 12.84 -10.81
N ALA A 51 1.33 11.89 -9.98
CA ALA A 51 1.87 12.14 -8.64
C ALA A 51 3.40 12.00 -8.68
N LEU A 52 4.10 12.98 -8.16
CA LEU A 52 5.55 13.08 -8.17
C LEU A 52 6.06 13.10 -6.73
N LYS A 53 6.74 12.02 -6.32
CA LYS A 53 7.27 11.82 -4.97
C LYS A 53 8.77 12.07 -4.97
N LYS A 54 9.24 13.06 -4.21
CA LYS A 54 10.65 13.22 -3.88
C LYS A 54 10.94 12.44 -2.59
N LEU A 55 11.80 11.42 -2.65
CA LEU A 55 12.20 10.67 -1.47
C LEU A 55 13.01 11.53 -0.51
N SER A 56 12.69 11.48 0.78
CA SER A 56 13.38 12.25 1.81
C SER A 56 14.66 11.53 2.23
N ARG A 57 15.80 12.15 1.93
CA ARG A 57 17.13 11.69 2.36
C ARG A 57 17.32 10.18 2.24
N PRO A 58 17.17 9.59 1.05
CA PRO A 58 17.19 8.13 0.87
C PRO A 58 18.50 7.50 1.37
N PHE A 59 19.60 8.24 1.38
CA PHE A 59 20.93 7.78 1.79
C PHE A 59 21.35 8.24 3.20
N GLN A 60 20.43 8.67 4.05
CA GLN A 60 20.74 9.10 5.41
C GLN A 60 21.27 7.97 6.28
N ASN A 61 20.79 6.76 6.09
CA ASN A 61 21.23 5.53 6.75
C ASN A 61 20.85 4.29 5.92
N GLN A 62 21.39 3.12 6.31
CA GLN A 62 21.13 1.85 5.62
C GLN A 62 19.65 1.50 5.52
N THR A 63 18.88 1.77 6.57
CA THR A 63 17.43 1.47 6.62
C THR A 63 16.67 2.28 5.57
N HIS A 64 16.97 3.58 5.43
CA HIS A 64 16.36 4.45 4.42
C HIS A 64 16.75 4.00 3.00
N ALA A 65 18.02 3.69 2.78
CA ALA A 65 18.51 3.26 1.48
C ALA A 65 17.91 1.91 1.05
N LYS A 66 17.89 0.92 1.95
CA LYS A 66 17.23 -0.37 1.71
C LYS A 66 15.73 -0.22 1.42
N ARG A 67 15.05 0.69 2.12
CA ARG A 67 13.63 1.00 1.91
C ARG A 67 13.37 1.62 0.54
N ALA A 68 14.21 2.59 0.14
CA ALA A 68 14.11 3.24 -1.18
C ALA A 68 14.34 2.23 -2.32
N TYR A 69 15.35 1.39 -2.20
CA TYR A 69 15.63 0.32 -3.16
C TYR A 69 14.45 -0.66 -3.30
N ARG A 70 13.92 -1.13 -2.17
CA ARG A 70 12.77 -2.04 -2.14
C ARG A 70 11.53 -1.44 -2.80
N GLU A 71 11.20 -0.19 -2.45
CA GLU A 71 10.05 0.51 -3.03
C GLU A 71 10.19 0.60 -4.56
N LEU A 72 11.37 0.99 -5.05
CA LEU A 72 11.63 1.11 -6.48
C LEU A 72 11.51 -0.24 -7.20
N VAL A 73 12.21 -1.27 -6.72
CA VAL A 73 12.21 -2.59 -7.36
C VAL A 73 10.82 -3.21 -7.39
N LEU A 74 10.06 -3.13 -6.29
CA LEU A 74 8.70 -3.66 -6.24
C LEU A 74 7.74 -2.88 -7.14
N LEU A 75 7.84 -1.55 -7.19
CA LEU A 75 7.04 -0.74 -8.12
C LEU A 75 7.34 -1.06 -9.59
N LYS A 76 8.58 -1.38 -9.93
CA LYS A 76 8.97 -1.79 -11.30
C LYS A 76 8.42 -3.15 -11.69
N CYS A 77 8.30 -4.10 -10.75
CA CYS A 77 7.89 -5.48 -11.07
C CYS A 77 6.39 -5.74 -10.93
N VAL A 78 5.65 -4.90 -10.20
CA VAL A 78 4.21 -5.09 -9.96
C VAL A 78 3.41 -4.42 -11.06
N ASN A 79 2.51 -5.18 -11.69
CA ASN A 79 1.58 -4.68 -12.71
C ASN A 79 0.18 -5.22 -12.43
N HIS A 80 -0.64 -4.44 -11.73
CA HIS A 80 -2.00 -4.81 -11.39
C HIS A 80 -2.90 -3.56 -11.30
N LYS A 81 -4.16 -3.67 -11.72
CA LYS A 81 -5.11 -2.55 -11.74
C LYS A 81 -5.36 -1.93 -10.35
N ASN A 82 -5.24 -2.72 -9.28
CA ASN A 82 -5.46 -2.25 -7.89
C ASN A 82 -4.15 -1.96 -7.14
N ILE A 83 -3.05 -1.81 -7.85
CA ILE A 83 -1.76 -1.37 -7.33
C ILE A 83 -1.30 -0.17 -8.12
N ILE A 84 -0.73 0.82 -7.43
CA ILE A 84 -0.27 2.05 -8.07
C ILE A 84 0.78 1.73 -9.13
N ARG A 85 0.64 2.34 -10.30
CA ARG A 85 1.54 2.15 -11.43
C ARG A 85 2.66 3.18 -11.41
N LEU A 86 3.91 2.71 -11.49
CA LEU A 86 5.06 3.55 -11.75
C LEU A 86 5.02 4.02 -13.22
N ILE A 87 5.11 5.33 -13.44
CA ILE A 87 5.15 5.96 -14.77
C ILE A 87 6.58 6.31 -15.11
N ASN A 88 7.34 6.80 -14.14
CA ASN A 88 8.73 7.18 -14.34
C ASN A 88 9.51 7.16 -13.03
N VAL A 89 10.82 7.02 -13.12
CA VAL A 89 11.79 7.25 -12.04
C VAL A 89 12.98 8.00 -12.61
N PHE A 90 13.48 8.99 -11.88
CA PHE A 90 14.62 9.78 -12.33
C PHE A 90 15.38 10.42 -11.17
N THR A 91 16.60 10.86 -11.47
CA THR A 91 17.41 11.73 -10.63
C THR A 91 17.93 12.92 -11.45
N PRO A 92 18.04 14.12 -10.87
CA PRO A 92 18.66 15.25 -11.56
C PRO A 92 20.19 15.21 -11.56
N GLN A 93 20.79 14.34 -10.74
CA GLN A 93 22.23 14.16 -10.69
C GLN A 93 22.72 13.20 -11.79
N LYS A 94 23.82 13.56 -12.48
CA LYS A 94 24.32 12.82 -13.64
C LYS A 94 25.32 11.71 -13.31
N SER A 95 25.92 11.76 -12.12
CA SER A 95 26.93 10.79 -11.67
C SER A 95 26.52 10.10 -10.38
N LEU A 96 27.06 8.90 -10.16
CA LEU A 96 26.86 8.15 -8.92
C LEU A 96 27.39 8.94 -7.70
N GLU A 97 28.51 9.65 -7.85
CA GLU A 97 29.09 10.45 -6.76
C GLU A 97 28.13 11.51 -6.26
N ASP A 98 27.50 12.24 -7.18
CA ASP A 98 26.56 13.33 -6.88
C ASP A 98 25.17 12.85 -6.53
N PHE A 99 24.84 11.59 -6.77
CA PHE A 99 23.48 11.05 -6.61
C PHE A 99 22.96 11.19 -5.18
N GLN A 100 21.91 11.99 -4.99
CA GLN A 100 21.28 12.29 -3.69
C GLN A 100 19.77 12.26 -3.73
N ASP A 101 19.17 12.72 -4.84
CA ASP A 101 17.72 12.87 -4.97
C ASP A 101 17.13 11.80 -5.86
N LEU A 102 16.09 11.14 -5.38
CA LEU A 102 15.33 10.15 -6.15
C LEU A 102 13.87 10.61 -6.24
N TYR A 103 13.36 10.65 -7.47
CA TYR A 103 11.99 11.01 -7.78
C TYR A 103 11.25 9.81 -8.38
N LEU A 104 10.09 9.49 -7.81
CA LEU A 104 9.16 8.50 -8.35
C LEU A 104 7.94 9.21 -8.90
N VAL A 105 7.55 8.86 -10.12
CA VAL A 105 6.35 9.38 -10.77
C VAL A 105 5.35 8.25 -10.93
N THR A 106 4.16 8.45 -10.41
CA THR A 106 3.07 7.47 -10.48
C THR A 106 1.81 8.11 -11.06
N GLU A 107 0.84 7.31 -11.39
CA GLU A 107 -0.49 7.83 -11.73
C GLU A 107 -1.08 8.60 -10.54
N LEU A 108 -1.87 9.66 -10.85
CA LEU A 108 -2.55 10.46 -9.83
C LEU A 108 -3.95 9.90 -9.57
N MET A 109 -4.28 9.79 -8.31
CA MET A 109 -5.60 9.42 -7.81
C MET A 109 -6.27 10.62 -7.13
N ASP A 110 -7.60 10.60 -6.99
CA ASP A 110 -8.36 11.77 -6.54
C ASP A 110 -8.20 12.02 -5.04
N ALA A 111 -8.15 10.96 -4.24
CA ALA A 111 -8.07 11.06 -2.78
C ALA A 111 -7.37 9.84 -2.15
N SER A 112 -6.85 10.00 -0.93
CA SER A 112 -6.52 8.85 -0.08
C SER A 112 -7.78 8.32 0.60
N LEU A 113 -7.76 7.04 0.99
CA LEU A 113 -8.86 6.45 1.74
C LEU A 113 -9.10 7.17 3.08
N CYS A 114 -8.07 7.76 3.69
CA CYS A 114 -8.22 8.61 4.89
C CYS A 114 -9.24 9.74 4.71
N GLN A 115 -9.33 10.31 3.51
CA GLN A 115 -10.20 11.44 3.22
C GLN A 115 -11.67 11.02 3.02
N VAL A 116 -11.88 9.77 2.59
CA VAL A 116 -13.22 9.24 2.26
C VAL A 116 -13.73 8.20 3.26
N ILE A 117 -12.89 7.72 4.18
CA ILE A 117 -13.24 6.65 5.14
C ILE A 117 -14.34 7.05 6.12
N HIS A 118 -14.56 8.36 6.30
CA HIS A 118 -15.61 8.90 7.16
C HIS A 118 -16.88 9.29 6.40
N MET A 119 -16.94 8.98 5.09
CA MET A 119 -18.16 9.18 4.30
C MET A 119 -19.09 8.00 4.51
N ASP A 120 -20.40 8.27 4.46
CA ASP A 120 -21.41 7.20 4.50
C ASP A 120 -21.32 6.38 3.24
N LEU A 121 -20.85 5.14 3.37
CA LEU A 121 -20.74 4.17 2.29
C LEU A 121 -21.86 3.15 2.40
N ASP A 122 -22.58 2.91 1.30
CA ASP A 122 -23.48 1.78 1.20
C ASP A 122 -22.71 0.45 1.10
N HIS A 123 -23.42 -0.65 1.25
CA HIS A 123 -22.82 -1.98 1.18
C HIS A 123 -22.18 -2.28 -0.18
N GLU A 124 -22.70 -1.71 -1.25
CA GLU A 124 -22.20 -1.91 -2.61
C GLU A 124 -20.81 -1.28 -2.74
N ARG A 125 -20.67 0.00 -2.44
CA ARG A 125 -19.39 0.73 -2.49
C ARG A 125 -18.37 0.15 -1.52
N MET A 126 -18.77 -0.15 -0.29
CA MET A 126 -17.88 -0.72 0.71
C MET A 126 -17.35 -2.09 0.26
N SER A 127 -18.23 -3.00 -0.16
CA SER A 127 -17.80 -4.32 -0.62
C SER A 127 -16.97 -4.26 -1.89
N TYR A 128 -17.23 -3.30 -2.79
CA TYR A 128 -16.42 -3.10 -4.00
C TYR A 128 -15.02 -2.57 -3.68
N LEU A 129 -14.89 -1.61 -2.76
CA LEU A 129 -13.59 -1.12 -2.31
C LEU A 129 -12.78 -2.24 -1.64
N LEU A 130 -13.42 -3.06 -0.80
CA LEU A 130 -12.78 -4.23 -0.16
C LEU A 130 -12.36 -5.28 -1.19
N TYR A 131 -13.21 -5.59 -2.17
CA TYR A 131 -12.88 -6.51 -3.27
C TYR A 131 -11.60 -6.07 -3.99
N GLN A 132 -11.52 -4.80 -4.40
CA GLN A 132 -10.36 -4.27 -5.10
C GLN A 132 -9.09 -4.30 -4.23
N MET A 133 -9.20 -4.00 -2.93
CA MET A 133 -8.10 -4.12 -1.98
C MET A 133 -7.62 -5.57 -1.88
N LEU A 134 -8.54 -6.52 -1.77
CA LEU A 134 -8.23 -7.95 -1.74
C LEU A 134 -7.59 -8.45 -3.05
N CYS A 135 -8.04 -7.97 -4.22
CA CYS A 135 -7.40 -8.29 -5.50
C CYS A 135 -5.94 -7.82 -5.55
N GLY A 136 -5.68 -6.58 -5.13
CA GLY A 136 -4.32 -6.05 -5.06
C GLY A 136 -3.42 -6.86 -4.11
N ILE A 137 -3.92 -7.19 -2.93
CA ILE A 137 -3.21 -8.00 -1.94
C ILE A 137 -2.98 -9.43 -2.46
N HIS A 138 -3.98 -10.03 -3.09
CA HIS A 138 -3.86 -11.37 -3.69
C HIS A 138 -2.75 -11.41 -4.75
N HIS A 139 -2.68 -10.37 -5.60
CA HIS A 139 -1.61 -10.25 -6.59
C HIS A 139 -0.22 -10.19 -5.93
N LEU A 140 -0.04 -9.42 -4.86
CA LEU A 140 1.21 -9.38 -4.09
C LEU A 140 1.53 -10.74 -3.46
N HIS A 141 0.57 -11.33 -2.78
CA HIS A 141 0.73 -12.62 -2.09
C HIS A 141 1.07 -13.75 -3.07
N SER A 142 0.57 -13.71 -4.31
CA SER A 142 0.89 -14.69 -5.36
C SER A 142 2.37 -14.72 -5.73
N ALA A 143 3.11 -13.64 -5.48
CA ALA A 143 4.56 -13.55 -5.64
C ALA A 143 5.32 -13.67 -4.31
N GLY A 144 4.63 -14.01 -3.20
CA GLY A 144 5.21 -14.05 -1.88
C GLY A 144 5.53 -12.67 -1.28
N ILE A 145 4.98 -11.59 -1.82
CA ILE A 145 5.16 -10.24 -1.28
C ILE A 145 4.09 -9.98 -0.21
N ILE A 146 4.50 -9.60 0.98
CA ILE A 146 3.64 -9.18 2.08
C ILE A 146 3.77 -7.66 2.22
N HIS A 147 2.65 -6.92 2.19
CA HIS A 147 2.65 -5.46 2.24
C HIS A 147 3.06 -4.93 3.62
N ARG A 148 2.48 -5.45 4.70
CA ARG A 148 2.79 -5.19 6.11
C ARG A 148 2.48 -3.80 6.68
N ASP A 149 2.15 -2.83 5.85
CA ASP A 149 1.82 -1.46 6.27
C ASP A 149 0.53 -0.95 5.62
N LEU A 150 -0.44 -1.84 5.42
CA LEU A 150 -1.77 -1.45 4.94
C LEU A 150 -2.47 -0.58 5.97
N LYS A 151 -2.90 0.59 5.54
CA LYS A 151 -3.62 1.59 6.32
C LYS A 151 -4.34 2.55 5.37
N PRO A 152 -5.31 3.33 5.83
CA PRO A 152 -6.07 4.22 4.94
C PRO A 152 -5.21 5.22 4.16
N SER A 153 -4.07 5.67 4.70
CA SER A 153 -3.16 6.58 3.98
C SER A 153 -2.35 5.91 2.86
N ASN A 154 -2.27 4.57 2.85
CA ASN A 154 -1.59 3.78 1.81
C ASN A 154 -2.57 3.17 0.80
N VAL A 155 -3.80 3.62 0.81
CA VAL A 155 -4.84 3.26 -0.15
C VAL A 155 -5.39 4.54 -0.77
N VAL A 156 -5.50 4.58 -2.08
CA VAL A 156 -5.99 5.73 -2.83
C VAL A 156 -7.16 5.33 -3.73
N VAL A 157 -8.05 6.28 -3.95
CA VAL A 157 -9.30 6.05 -4.67
C VAL A 157 -9.56 7.17 -5.69
N LYS A 158 -10.35 6.84 -6.71
CA LYS A 158 -10.93 7.81 -7.65
C LYS A 158 -12.44 7.97 -7.40
N SER A 159 -13.00 9.02 -7.99
CA SER A 159 -14.44 9.33 -7.92
C SER A 159 -15.34 8.24 -8.51
N ASP A 160 -14.80 7.37 -9.37
CA ASP A 160 -15.48 6.20 -9.93
C ASP A 160 -15.38 4.94 -9.04
N CYS A 161 -14.92 5.07 -7.79
CA CYS A 161 -14.64 3.99 -6.85
C CYS A 161 -13.46 3.08 -7.24
N THR A 162 -12.64 3.44 -8.20
CA THR A 162 -11.40 2.71 -8.47
C THR A 162 -10.43 2.86 -7.30
N LEU A 163 -9.87 1.75 -6.82
CA LEU A 163 -8.96 1.70 -5.68
C LEU A 163 -7.59 1.18 -6.09
N LYS A 164 -6.53 1.78 -5.53
CA LYS A 164 -5.15 1.29 -5.67
C LYS A 164 -4.41 1.34 -4.35
N ILE A 165 -3.54 0.34 -4.15
CA ILE A 165 -2.63 0.24 -3.01
C ILE A 165 -1.32 0.91 -3.40
N LEU A 166 -0.72 1.65 -2.47
CA LEU A 166 0.60 2.28 -2.63
C LEU A 166 1.51 1.98 -1.45
N ASP A 167 2.78 2.37 -1.60
CA ASP A 167 3.83 2.35 -0.58
C ASP A 167 4.34 0.95 -0.20
N PHE A 168 5.34 0.48 -0.93
CA PHE A 168 6.02 -0.79 -0.69
C PHE A 168 7.29 -0.69 0.18
N GLY A 169 7.56 0.46 0.78
CA GLY A 169 8.78 0.69 1.56
C GLY A 169 8.95 -0.27 2.75
N LEU A 170 7.86 -0.82 3.28
CA LEU A 170 7.86 -1.84 4.33
C LEU A 170 7.47 -3.24 3.85
N ALA A 171 7.14 -3.42 2.56
CA ALA A 171 6.81 -4.74 2.01
C ALA A 171 8.00 -5.71 2.15
N ARG A 172 7.74 -7.02 2.24
CA ARG A 172 8.76 -8.07 2.30
C ARG A 172 8.34 -9.34 1.59
N THR A 173 9.34 -10.14 1.21
CA THR A 173 9.10 -11.50 0.74
C THR A 173 8.83 -12.45 1.91
N ALA A 174 7.93 -13.44 1.71
CA ALA A 174 7.40 -14.31 2.76
C ALA A 174 8.44 -15.23 3.46
N CYS A 175 9.67 -15.31 2.93
CA CYS A 175 10.71 -16.23 3.43
C CYS A 175 11.60 -15.63 4.54
N THR A 176 11.40 -14.38 4.95
CA THR A 176 12.32 -13.70 5.88
C THR A 176 11.90 -13.85 7.34
N ASN A 177 12.79 -14.43 8.15
CA ASN A 177 12.65 -14.60 9.61
C ASN A 177 12.93 -13.30 10.40
N PHE A 178 12.47 -12.14 9.94
CA PHE A 178 12.81 -10.88 10.59
C PHE A 178 11.65 -10.32 11.42
N MET A 179 11.97 -9.88 12.65
CA MET A 179 11.05 -9.07 13.45
C MET A 179 11.02 -7.63 12.89
N MET A 180 9.84 -7.00 12.87
CA MET A 180 9.73 -5.58 12.54
C MET A 180 10.46 -4.76 13.60
N THR A 181 11.37 -3.88 13.14
CA THR A 181 11.91 -2.85 14.02
C THR A 181 10.76 -1.93 14.49
N PRO A 182 10.70 -1.59 15.77
CA PRO A 182 9.70 -0.68 16.31
C PRO A 182 10.01 0.74 15.84
N TYR A 183 9.57 1.11 14.64
CA TYR A 183 9.61 2.50 14.17
C TYR A 183 8.25 3.16 14.38
N VAL A 184 8.23 4.46 14.59
CA VAL A 184 7.03 5.28 14.81
C VAL A 184 6.19 5.34 13.53
N VAL A 185 5.53 4.23 13.20
CA VAL A 185 4.55 4.10 12.13
C VAL A 185 3.21 3.79 12.78
N THR A 186 2.13 4.24 12.19
CA THR A 186 0.76 4.05 12.67
C THR A 186 0.50 2.58 12.99
N ARG A 187 0.46 2.22 14.27
CA ARG A 187 0.36 0.83 14.76
C ARG A 187 -1.06 0.26 14.79
N TYR A 188 -2.06 1.09 14.59
CA TYR A 188 -3.48 0.75 14.75
C TYR A 188 -3.97 -0.40 13.87
N TYR A 189 -3.29 -0.62 12.75
CA TYR A 189 -3.64 -1.63 11.73
C TYR A 189 -2.71 -2.85 11.76
N ARG A 190 -1.79 -2.92 12.73
CA ARG A 190 -0.83 -4.02 12.84
C ARG A 190 -1.43 -5.24 13.48
N ALA A 191 -1.18 -6.39 12.86
CA ALA A 191 -1.65 -7.67 13.36
C ALA A 191 -1.00 -8.07 14.71
N PRO A 192 -1.70 -8.86 15.54
CA PRO A 192 -1.21 -9.31 16.84
C PRO A 192 0.17 -9.96 16.79
N GLU A 193 0.43 -10.81 15.80
CA GLU A 193 1.72 -11.49 15.63
C GLU A 193 2.87 -10.50 15.39
N VAL A 194 2.60 -9.36 14.76
CA VAL A 194 3.58 -8.28 14.58
C VAL A 194 3.81 -7.53 15.90
N ILE A 195 2.73 -7.24 16.65
CA ILE A 195 2.78 -6.56 17.95
C ILE A 195 3.56 -7.41 18.97
N LEU A 196 3.33 -8.73 18.96
CA LEU A 196 3.89 -9.70 19.91
C LEU A 196 5.27 -10.23 19.48
N GLY A 197 5.82 -9.77 18.35
CA GLY A 197 7.11 -10.19 17.84
C GLY A 197 7.18 -11.64 17.39
N MET A 198 6.08 -12.19 16.89
CA MET A 198 6.01 -13.55 16.34
C MET A 198 6.44 -13.58 14.87
N LYS A 199 6.65 -14.80 14.35
CA LYS A 199 6.70 -15.01 12.91
C LYS A 199 5.33 -14.74 12.30
N TYR A 200 5.30 -14.20 11.08
CA TYR A 200 4.07 -13.85 10.38
C TYR A 200 4.06 -14.40 8.97
N LYS A 201 2.86 -14.59 8.43
CA LYS A 201 2.57 -15.03 7.06
C LYS A 201 1.81 -13.94 6.31
N GLU A 202 1.41 -14.24 5.09
CA GLU A 202 0.71 -13.31 4.19
C GLU A 202 -0.58 -12.75 4.79
N ASN A 203 -1.30 -13.52 5.59
CA ASN A 203 -2.57 -13.09 6.18
C ASN A 203 -2.44 -12.02 7.29
N VAL A 204 -1.24 -11.56 7.59
CA VAL A 204 -1.01 -10.32 8.36
C VAL A 204 -1.68 -9.11 7.70
N ASP A 205 -1.73 -9.09 6.36
CA ASP A 205 -2.39 -8.03 5.60
C ASP A 205 -3.92 -8.11 5.73
N LEU A 206 -4.50 -9.30 5.92
CA LEU A 206 -5.94 -9.47 6.13
C LEU A 206 -6.42 -8.87 7.47
N TRP A 207 -5.59 -8.89 8.50
CA TRP A 207 -5.87 -8.15 9.74
C TRP A 207 -5.98 -6.65 9.47
N SER A 208 -5.05 -6.09 8.73
CA SER A 208 -5.05 -4.67 8.37
C SER A 208 -6.28 -4.29 7.56
N VAL A 209 -6.70 -5.12 6.60
CA VAL A 209 -7.95 -4.95 5.85
C VAL A 209 -9.16 -4.97 6.78
N GLY A 210 -9.20 -5.89 7.75
CA GLY A 210 -10.24 -5.94 8.76
C GLY A 210 -10.34 -4.66 9.59
N CYS A 211 -9.20 -4.10 10.01
CA CYS A 211 -9.16 -2.82 10.72
C CYS A 211 -9.68 -1.66 9.85
N ILE A 212 -9.29 -1.62 8.58
CA ILE A 212 -9.78 -0.61 7.62
C ILE A 212 -11.29 -0.76 7.40
N MET A 213 -11.78 -1.99 7.21
CA MET A 213 -13.21 -2.27 7.06
C MET A 213 -14.00 -1.81 8.29
N ALA A 214 -13.53 -2.12 9.48
CA ALA A 214 -14.18 -1.68 10.72
C ALA A 214 -14.21 -0.14 10.83
N GLU A 215 -13.16 0.54 10.40
CA GLU A 215 -13.09 2.00 10.41
C GLU A 215 -14.05 2.64 9.38
N MET A 216 -14.21 2.03 8.18
CA MET A 216 -15.21 2.47 7.19
C MET A 216 -16.65 2.37 7.73
N ILE A 217 -16.93 1.36 8.58
CA ILE A 217 -18.25 1.14 9.16
C ILE A 217 -18.48 2.06 10.37
N LEU A 218 -17.49 2.18 11.26
CA LEU A 218 -17.61 2.85 12.55
C LEU A 218 -17.23 4.34 12.50
N HIS A 219 -16.60 4.80 11.41
CA HIS A 219 -16.03 6.15 11.27
C HIS A 219 -15.01 6.50 12.37
N ARG A 220 -14.42 5.50 12.99
CA ARG A 220 -13.38 5.64 13.99
C ARG A 220 -12.41 4.46 13.97
N ILE A 221 -11.18 4.70 14.39
CA ILE A 221 -10.16 3.66 14.52
C ILE A 221 -10.63 2.62 15.55
N LEU A 222 -10.56 1.33 15.17
CA LEU A 222 -11.02 0.24 16.02
C LEU A 222 -10.09 0.01 17.22
N PHE A 223 -8.77 0.02 17.01
CA PHE A 223 -7.75 -0.25 18.01
C PHE A 223 -6.76 0.91 18.15
N PRO A 224 -7.14 2.04 18.81
CA PRO A 224 -6.30 3.23 18.90
C PRO A 224 -5.30 3.15 20.06
N GLY A 225 -4.31 2.26 19.98
CA GLY A 225 -3.28 2.10 21.00
C GLY A 225 -2.25 3.24 21.01
N LYS A 226 -1.88 3.72 22.19
CA LYS A 226 -0.88 4.79 22.40
C LYS A 226 0.55 4.30 22.19
N ASP A 227 0.79 3.04 22.54
CA ASP A 227 2.04 2.32 22.35
C ASP A 227 1.77 0.84 22.01
N TYR A 228 2.80 -0.01 21.88
CA TYR A 228 2.60 -1.44 21.56
C TYR A 228 1.88 -2.21 22.66
N ILE A 229 2.09 -1.85 23.90
CA ILE A 229 1.45 -2.47 25.07
C ILE A 229 -0.05 -2.12 25.06
N ASP A 230 -0.36 -0.85 24.90
CA ASP A 230 -1.74 -0.36 24.83
C ASP A 230 -2.45 -0.87 23.58
N GLN A 231 -1.73 -1.00 22.45
CA GLN A 231 -2.28 -1.61 21.23
C GLN A 231 -2.75 -3.04 21.46
N TRP A 232 -1.94 -3.85 22.15
CA TRP A 232 -2.34 -5.20 22.54
C TRP A 232 -3.54 -5.20 23.47
N ASN A 233 -3.55 -4.33 24.47
CA ASN A 233 -4.67 -4.20 25.39
C ASN A 233 -5.97 -3.86 24.65
N LYS A 234 -5.94 -2.91 23.70
CA LYS A 234 -7.10 -2.56 22.86
C LYS A 234 -7.64 -3.74 22.06
N VAL A 235 -6.74 -4.58 21.55
CA VAL A 235 -7.13 -5.78 20.80
C VAL A 235 -7.86 -6.79 21.71
N ILE A 236 -7.30 -7.13 22.87
CA ILE A 236 -7.90 -8.14 23.75
C ILE A 236 -9.16 -7.64 24.49
N GLU A 237 -9.29 -6.34 24.76
CA GLU A 237 -10.51 -5.74 25.30
C GLU A 237 -11.70 -5.99 24.35
N VAL A 238 -11.48 -5.97 23.03
CA VAL A 238 -12.54 -6.17 22.03
C VAL A 238 -12.69 -7.64 21.65
N LEU A 239 -11.60 -8.31 21.30
CA LEU A 239 -11.65 -9.67 20.75
C LEU A 239 -11.54 -10.79 21.79
N GLY A 240 -11.23 -10.42 23.03
CA GLY A 240 -11.01 -11.38 24.11
C GLY A 240 -9.54 -11.84 24.22
N THR A 241 -9.21 -12.40 25.36
CA THR A 241 -7.90 -13.03 25.60
C THR A 241 -7.78 -14.28 24.74
N PRO A 242 -6.67 -14.45 23.99
CA PRO A 242 -6.48 -15.63 23.15
C PRO A 242 -6.32 -16.93 23.96
N SER A 243 -6.43 -18.07 23.28
CA SER A 243 -6.31 -19.39 23.88
C SER A 243 -4.91 -19.64 24.46
N TYR A 244 -4.83 -20.56 25.43
CA TYR A 244 -3.55 -21.02 25.97
C TYR A 244 -2.64 -21.63 24.90
N GLU A 245 -3.20 -22.29 23.90
CA GLU A 245 -2.48 -22.84 22.77
C GLU A 245 -1.76 -21.75 21.97
N PHE A 246 -2.45 -20.67 21.62
CA PHE A 246 -1.84 -19.51 20.98
C PHE A 246 -0.76 -18.88 21.86
N MET A 247 -1.06 -18.65 23.14
CA MET A 247 -0.10 -18.06 24.09
C MET A 247 1.15 -18.94 24.28
N GLY A 248 1.02 -20.25 24.14
CA GLY A 248 2.14 -21.20 24.20
C GLY A 248 3.18 -21.00 23.08
N GLN A 249 2.81 -20.38 21.97
CA GLN A 249 3.72 -20.08 20.84
C GLN A 249 4.56 -18.82 21.06
N LEU A 250 4.23 -18.00 22.07
CA LEU A 250 4.93 -16.76 22.36
C LEU A 250 6.28 -17.03 23.04
N MET A 251 7.23 -16.13 22.81
CA MET A 251 8.47 -16.09 23.61
C MET A 251 8.12 -15.95 25.09
N GLU A 252 8.89 -16.58 25.95
CA GLU A 252 8.60 -16.69 27.39
C GLU A 252 8.33 -15.31 28.04
N THR A 253 9.14 -14.33 27.75
CA THR A 253 8.98 -12.96 28.28
C THR A 253 7.67 -12.33 27.86
N VAL A 254 7.30 -12.48 26.57
CA VAL A 254 6.04 -11.96 26.01
C VAL A 254 4.85 -12.73 26.58
N ARG A 255 4.95 -14.07 26.67
CA ARG A 255 3.93 -14.94 27.25
C ARG A 255 3.65 -14.56 28.70
N ASN A 256 4.69 -14.41 29.54
CA ASN A 256 4.53 -14.02 30.93
C ASN A 256 3.82 -12.66 31.05
N TYR A 257 4.15 -11.71 30.18
CA TYR A 257 3.46 -10.43 30.12
C TYR A 257 1.98 -10.57 29.76
N VAL A 258 1.66 -11.30 28.67
CA VAL A 258 0.29 -11.48 28.19
C VAL A 258 -0.57 -12.23 29.22
N THR A 259 -0.02 -13.29 29.85
CA THR A 259 -0.73 -14.08 30.87
C THR A 259 -0.92 -13.32 32.19
N SER A 260 -0.12 -12.29 32.47
CA SER A 260 -0.30 -11.43 33.65
C SER A 260 -1.47 -10.45 33.52
N LYS A 261 -2.04 -10.30 32.33
CA LYS A 261 -3.17 -9.39 32.09
C LYS A 261 -4.50 -10.03 32.52
N PRO A 262 -5.49 -9.18 32.86
CA PRO A 262 -6.85 -9.66 33.10
C PRO A 262 -7.36 -10.47 31.89
N GLN A 263 -8.18 -11.48 32.18
CA GLN A 263 -8.87 -12.25 31.14
C GLN A 263 -10.07 -11.45 30.64
N PHE A 264 -10.18 -11.29 29.33
CA PHE A 264 -11.29 -10.62 28.66
C PHE A 264 -12.11 -11.68 27.90
N PRO A 265 -13.44 -11.67 28.01
CA PRO A 265 -14.31 -12.63 27.31
C PRO A 265 -14.41 -12.31 25.80
N GLY A 266 -14.05 -11.09 25.40
CA GLY A 266 -14.35 -10.52 24.07
C GLY A 266 -15.77 -9.98 23.98
N ILE A 267 -15.98 -9.11 23.01
CA ILE A 267 -17.26 -8.46 22.71
C ILE A 267 -17.87 -9.15 21.49
N ASN A 268 -19.17 -9.37 21.48
CA ASN A 268 -19.86 -9.90 20.31
C ASN A 268 -19.71 -8.91 19.14
N PHE A 269 -19.46 -9.40 17.92
CA PHE A 269 -19.35 -8.54 16.75
C PHE A 269 -20.64 -7.74 16.46
N ALA A 270 -21.82 -8.19 16.89
CA ALA A 270 -23.03 -7.38 16.80
C ALA A 270 -23.03 -6.15 17.75
N GLU A 271 -22.22 -6.20 18.81
CA GLU A 271 -22.00 -5.03 19.68
C GLU A 271 -20.85 -4.16 19.21
N VAL A 272 -19.79 -4.78 18.64
CA VAL A 272 -18.65 -4.04 18.04
C VAL A 272 -19.12 -3.25 16.82
N LEU A 273 -19.98 -3.86 16.01
CA LEU A 273 -20.57 -3.32 14.78
C LEU A 273 -22.11 -3.36 14.90
N PRO A 274 -22.73 -2.44 15.64
CA PRO A 274 -24.18 -2.43 15.84
C PRO A 274 -24.94 -2.12 14.55
N ASP A 275 -26.22 -2.51 14.48
CA ASP A 275 -27.06 -2.36 13.28
C ASP A 275 -27.14 -0.89 12.79
N TRP A 276 -27.18 0.07 13.72
CA TRP A 276 -27.22 1.49 13.36
C TRP A 276 -25.97 1.99 12.61
N ALA A 277 -24.84 1.26 12.66
CA ALA A 277 -23.62 1.61 11.94
C ALA A 277 -23.68 1.22 10.45
N PHE A 278 -24.73 0.53 10.02
CA PHE A 278 -24.91 0.07 8.64
C PHE A 278 -26.15 0.70 8.00
N PRO A 279 -26.19 0.81 6.66
CA PRO A 279 -27.43 1.04 5.94
C PRO A 279 -28.45 -0.06 6.28
N SER A 280 -29.71 0.30 6.53
CA SER A 280 -30.74 -0.65 7.00
C SER A 280 -32.12 -0.43 6.34
N GLU A 281 -32.13 0.07 5.11
CA GLU A 281 -33.37 0.45 4.42
C GLU A 281 -34.17 -0.75 3.87
N SER A 282 -33.53 -1.93 3.72
CA SER A 282 -34.12 -3.10 3.11
C SER A 282 -33.72 -4.41 3.81
N GLU A 283 -34.49 -5.50 3.53
CA GLU A 283 -34.09 -6.86 3.95
C GLU A 283 -32.76 -7.31 3.30
N HIS A 284 -32.47 -6.81 2.09
CA HIS A 284 -31.20 -7.02 1.43
C HIS A 284 -30.06 -6.39 2.24
N ASP A 285 -30.22 -5.18 2.75
CA ASP A 285 -29.20 -4.52 3.59
C ASP A 285 -28.96 -5.27 4.89
N LYS A 286 -29.99 -5.83 5.51
CA LYS A 286 -29.85 -6.67 6.72
C LYS A 286 -29.01 -7.93 6.45
N LEU A 287 -29.22 -8.58 5.30
CA LEU A 287 -28.42 -9.72 4.86
C LEU A 287 -26.95 -9.29 4.64
N ARG A 288 -26.75 -8.18 3.94
CA ARG A 288 -25.42 -7.63 3.69
C ARG A 288 -24.69 -7.27 4.98
N THR A 289 -25.38 -6.67 5.94
CA THR A 289 -24.86 -6.38 7.29
C THR A 289 -24.38 -7.64 8.00
N SER A 290 -25.20 -8.71 7.97
CA SER A 290 -24.81 -10.01 8.54
C SER A 290 -23.55 -10.58 7.86
N GLN A 291 -23.49 -10.52 6.53
CA GLN A 291 -22.32 -10.95 5.77
C GLN A 291 -21.08 -10.10 6.06
N ALA A 292 -21.23 -8.78 6.21
CA ALA A 292 -20.13 -7.89 6.57
C ALA A 292 -19.52 -8.24 7.94
N ARG A 293 -20.38 -8.47 8.95
CA ARG A 293 -19.96 -8.90 10.29
C ARG A 293 -19.24 -10.25 10.24
N ASP A 294 -19.76 -11.21 9.48
CA ASP A 294 -19.17 -12.53 9.33
C ASP A 294 -17.76 -12.44 8.72
N LEU A 295 -17.60 -11.68 7.63
CA LEU A 295 -16.29 -11.43 7.03
C LEU A 295 -15.33 -10.80 8.02
N LEU A 296 -15.75 -9.75 8.71
CA LEU A 296 -14.90 -9.05 9.66
C LEU A 296 -14.47 -9.96 10.82
N SER A 297 -15.37 -10.80 11.34
CA SER A 297 -15.07 -11.75 12.38
C SER A 297 -14.02 -12.80 11.98
N LYS A 298 -13.90 -13.08 10.69
CA LYS A 298 -12.89 -13.98 10.11
C LYS A 298 -11.56 -13.28 9.81
N MET A 299 -11.57 -11.99 9.55
CA MET A 299 -10.36 -11.18 9.36
C MET A 299 -9.71 -10.80 10.69
N LEU A 300 -10.50 -10.40 11.69
CA LEU A 300 -10.03 -9.97 13.00
C LEU A 300 -9.93 -11.16 13.98
N VAL A 301 -9.12 -12.13 13.61
CA VAL A 301 -8.78 -13.29 14.43
C VAL A 301 -7.36 -13.14 14.93
N ILE A 302 -7.13 -13.20 16.25
CA ILE A 302 -5.81 -12.99 16.87
C ILE A 302 -4.83 -14.06 16.39
N ASP A 303 -5.25 -15.32 16.37
CA ASP A 303 -4.43 -16.44 15.90
C ASP A 303 -4.32 -16.44 14.36
N PRO A 304 -3.15 -16.19 13.79
CA PRO A 304 -2.98 -16.14 12.34
C PRO A 304 -3.25 -17.49 11.64
N GLU A 305 -3.13 -18.62 12.34
CA GLU A 305 -3.42 -19.95 11.77
C GLU A 305 -4.94 -20.18 11.57
N ARG A 306 -5.77 -19.39 12.26
CA ARG A 306 -7.23 -19.44 12.18
C ARG A 306 -7.83 -18.26 11.41
N ARG A 307 -7.02 -17.26 11.10
CA ARG A 307 -7.44 -16.06 10.35
C ARG A 307 -7.63 -16.42 8.88
N ILE A 308 -8.68 -15.86 8.27
CA ILE A 308 -9.01 -16.02 6.86
C ILE A 308 -7.82 -15.65 5.95
N SER A 309 -7.64 -16.40 4.86
CA SER A 309 -6.71 -16.06 3.78
C SER A 309 -7.36 -15.08 2.79
N VAL A 310 -6.54 -14.45 1.94
CA VAL A 310 -7.04 -13.55 0.89
C VAL A 310 -7.94 -14.30 -0.10
N GLN A 311 -7.61 -15.53 -0.44
CA GLN A 311 -8.41 -16.36 -1.36
C GLN A 311 -9.78 -16.70 -0.77
N GLU A 312 -9.85 -17.04 0.52
CA GLU A 312 -11.12 -17.29 1.20
C GLU A 312 -11.95 -16.01 1.32
N ALA A 313 -11.32 -14.87 1.59
CA ALA A 313 -11.99 -13.57 1.66
C ALA A 313 -12.59 -13.15 0.31
N LEU A 314 -11.89 -13.39 -0.82
CA LEU A 314 -12.40 -13.15 -2.16
C LEU A 314 -13.63 -14.02 -2.51
N ASN A 315 -13.71 -15.22 -1.93
CA ASN A 315 -14.86 -16.13 -2.12
C ASN A 315 -15.97 -15.93 -1.07
N HIS A 316 -15.79 -15.00 -0.12
CA HIS A 316 -16.78 -14.75 0.92
C HIS A 316 -18.06 -14.11 0.33
N PRO A 317 -19.28 -14.46 0.80
CA PRO A 317 -20.54 -13.95 0.24
C PRO A 317 -20.64 -12.42 0.19
N TYR A 318 -19.99 -11.69 1.12
CA TYR A 318 -19.97 -10.24 1.11
C TYR A 318 -19.19 -9.65 -0.06
N ILE A 319 -18.20 -10.38 -0.58
CA ILE A 319 -17.24 -9.95 -1.61
C ILE A 319 -17.51 -10.62 -2.96
N GLN A 320 -17.95 -11.87 -2.94
CA GLN A 320 -18.04 -12.76 -4.10
C GLN A 320 -18.86 -12.20 -5.29
N LEU A 321 -19.82 -11.30 -5.02
CA LEU A 321 -20.62 -10.69 -6.08
C LEU A 321 -19.78 -9.92 -7.11
N TRP A 322 -18.59 -9.46 -6.73
CA TRP A 322 -17.65 -8.72 -7.59
C TRP A 322 -16.61 -9.62 -8.27
N TYR A 323 -16.56 -10.91 -7.89
CA TYR A 323 -15.49 -11.80 -8.28
C TYR A 323 -15.38 -11.95 -9.80
N ASP A 324 -14.27 -11.45 -10.36
CA ASP A 324 -13.88 -11.66 -11.75
C ASP A 324 -12.60 -12.53 -11.79
N PRO A 325 -12.67 -13.75 -12.40
CA PRO A 325 -11.50 -14.60 -12.53
C PRO A 325 -10.34 -13.98 -13.29
N ALA A 326 -10.61 -13.08 -14.25
CA ALA A 326 -9.57 -12.41 -15.03
C ALA A 326 -8.77 -11.43 -14.16
N GLU A 327 -9.42 -10.76 -13.21
CA GLU A 327 -8.79 -9.84 -12.28
C GLU A 327 -8.02 -10.58 -11.17
N VAL A 328 -8.63 -11.61 -10.60
CA VAL A 328 -8.05 -12.37 -9.49
C VAL A 328 -6.89 -13.25 -9.94
N LYS A 329 -6.95 -13.81 -11.14
CA LYS A 329 -5.91 -14.70 -11.70
C LYS A 329 -4.89 -13.99 -12.58
N ALA A 330 -4.70 -12.67 -12.40
CA ALA A 330 -3.65 -11.95 -13.10
C ALA A 330 -2.27 -12.61 -12.85
N PRO A 331 -1.38 -12.64 -13.85
CA PRO A 331 -0.06 -13.24 -13.68
C PRO A 331 0.68 -12.65 -12.48
N PRO A 332 1.32 -13.48 -11.63
CA PRO A 332 2.03 -12.98 -10.46
C PRO A 332 3.22 -12.09 -10.86
N PRO A 333 3.57 -11.10 -10.01
CA PRO A 333 4.76 -10.30 -10.21
C PRO A 333 6.02 -11.18 -10.31
N GLN A 334 6.91 -10.83 -11.24
CA GLN A 334 8.19 -11.52 -11.38
C GLN A 334 9.26 -10.75 -10.62
N ILE A 335 9.61 -11.20 -9.41
CA ILE A 335 10.67 -10.60 -8.62
C ILE A 335 11.99 -11.23 -9.05
N ALA A 336 12.85 -10.41 -9.68
CA ALA A 336 14.18 -10.86 -10.13
C ALA A 336 15.09 -11.16 -8.93
N ASP A 337 15.03 -10.35 -7.88
CA ASP A 337 15.85 -10.49 -6.68
C ASP A 337 15.07 -11.12 -5.52
N LYS A 338 15.08 -12.44 -5.44
CA LYS A 338 14.42 -13.19 -4.34
C LYS A 338 15.09 -12.99 -2.98
N GLN A 339 16.33 -12.47 -2.93
CA GLN A 339 17.09 -12.22 -1.71
C GLN A 339 17.08 -10.75 -1.30
N LEU A 340 16.23 -9.94 -1.91
CA LEU A 340 16.10 -8.52 -1.66
C LEU A 340 16.09 -8.15 -0.16
N ASP A 341 15.41 -8.95 0.65
CA ASP A 341 15.23 -8.68 2.08
C ASP A 341 16.37 -9.22 2.95
N GLU A 342 17.10 -10.22 2.48
CA GLU A 342 18.16 -10.88 3.22
C GLU A 342 19.51 -10.16 3.10
N ARG A 343 19.66 -9.32 2.07
CA ARG A 343 20.91 -8.60 1.82
C ARG A 343 21.13 -7.48 2.81
N GLU A 344 22.32 -7.46 3.37
CA GLU A 344 22.85 -6.34 4.13
C GLU A 344 23.96 -5.68 3.29
N HIS A 345 23.72 -4.41 2.93
CA HIS A 345 24.64 -3.59 2.16
C HIS A 345 25.00 -2.32 2.91
N SER A 346 26.17 -1.76 2.62
CA SER A 346 26.49 -0.40 3.02
C SER A 346 25.58 0.63 2.34
N ILE A 347 25.56 1.84 2.83
CA ILE A 347 24.82 2.94 2.18
C ILE A 347 25.29 3.11 0.73
N GLU A 348 26.60 3.07 0.52
CA GLU A 348 27.22 3.22 -0.81
C GLU A 348 26.79 2.09 -1.77
N GLN A 349 26.74 0.85 -1.29
CA GLN A 349 26.26 -0.27 -2.10
C GLN A 349 24.78 -0.14 -2.46
N TRP A 350 23.93 0.30 -1.53
CA TRP A 350 22.53 0.58 -1.83
C TRP A 350 22.37 1.73 -2.82
N LYS A 351 23.22 2.77 -2.69
CA LYS A 351 23.23 3.91 -3.61
C LYS A 351 23.56 3.46 -5.05
N VAL A 352 24.56 2.59 -5.22
CA VAL A 352 24.91 1.98 -6.52
C VAL A 352 23.72 1.22 -7.09
N LEU A 353 23.13 0.31 -6.33
CA LEU A 353 21.99 -0.50 -6.79
C LEU A 353 20.80 0.35 -7.22
N ILE A 354 20.46 1.40 -6.45
CA ILE A 354 19.37 2.31 -6.82
C ILE A 354 19.71 3.10 -8.10
N PHE A 355 20.95 3.54 -8.23
CA PHE A 355 21.40 4.29 -9.41
C PHE A 355 21.34 3.42 -10.68
N GLU A 356 21.78 2.16 -10.59
CA GLU A 356 21.66 1.17 -11.67
C GLU A 356 20.21 0.94 -12.08
N GLU A 357 19.27 0.82 -11.11
CA GLU A 357 17.84 0.68 -11.39
C GLU A 357 17.25 1.89 -12.12
N VAL A 358 17.75 3.10 -11.83
CA VAL A 358 17.36 4.34 -12.54
C VAL A 358 17.92 4.35 -13.97
N LEU A 359 19.18 3.96 -14.14
CA LEU A 359 19.80 3.85 -15.46
C LEU A 359 19.07 2.83 -16.36
N ASP A 360 18.76 1.65 -15.81
CA ASP A 360 18.03 0.61 -16.54
C ASP A 360 16.61 1.07 -16.94
N TRP A 361 15.96 1.87 -16.08
CA TRP A 361 14.67 2.47 -16.42
C TRP A 361 14.79 3.48 -17.56
N GLU A 362 15.81 4.34 -17.53
CA GLU A 362 16.07 5.34 -18.57
C GLU A 362 16.30 4.68 -19.92
N GLU A 363 17.20 3.69 -19.96
CA GLU A 363 17.49 2.92 -21.18
C GLU A 363 16.25 2.22 -21.75
N SER A 364 15.45 1.61 -20.88
CA SER A 364 14.25 0.85 -21.29
C SER A 364 13.09 1.75 -21.72
N SER A 365 12.99 2.97 -21.17
CA SER A 365 11.92 3.93 -21.47
C SER A 365 12.22 4.83 -22.67
N GLY A 366 13.45 4.80 -23.20
CA GLY A 366 13.91 5.67 -24.29
C GLY A 366 14.06 7.14 -23.87
N LEU A 367 14.12 7.41 -22.57
CA LEU A 367 14.34 8.74 -22.01
C LEU A 367 15.83 8.93 -21.77
N ASP A 368 16.53 9.59 -22.70
CA ASP A 368 17.93 9.99 -22.48
C ASP A 368 17.98 11.29 -21.68
N ILE A 369 18.17 11.19 -20.37
CA ILE A 369 18.43 12.33 -19.47
C ILE A 369 19.92 12.55 -19.19
N GLY A 370 20.80 11.79 -19.87
CA GLY A 370 22.24 11.98 -19.86
C GLY A 370 22.92 11.47 -18.59
N LEU A 371 22.39 10.41 -17.96
CA LEU A 371 23.08 9.72 -16.87
C LEU A 371 24.34 9.02 -17.39
N GLN A 372 25.42 9.11 -16.62
CA GLN A 372 26.71 8.49 -16.99
C GLN A 372 26.92 7.19 -16.22
N ARG A 373 27.11 6.09 -16.94
CA ARG A 373 27.71 4.88 -16.36
C ARG A 373 29.20 5.12 -16.17
N GLU A 374 29.66 5.16 -14.93
CA GLU A 374 31.09 5.15 -14.66
C GLU A 374 31.68 3.81 -15.13
N GLY A 375 32.81 3.90 -15.84
CA GLY A 375 33.52 2.76 -16.41
C GLY A 375 33.80 1.73 -15.34
N SER A 376 33.34 0.52 -15.59
CA SER A 376 33.51 -0.71 -14.86
C SER A 376 34.55 -0.75 -13.74
N LEU A 377 34.15 -0.71 -12.50
CA LEU A 377 34.80 -1.48 -11.45
C LEU A 377 34.43 -2.95 -11.72
N GLY A 378 35.37 -3.65 -12.37
CA GLY A 378 35.21 -5.07 -12.64
C GLY A 378 35.14 -5.87 -11.37
N VAL A 379 33.95 -6.36 -11.08
CA VAL A 379 33.57 -7.61 -10.39
C VAL A 379 32.05 -7.55 -10.20
N VAL A 380 31.26 -7.87 -11.16
CA VAL A 380 30.00 -8.61 -11.13
C VAL A 380 29.42 -8.68 -12.57
N CYS A 381 30.17 -9.19 -13.49
CA CYS A 381 29.64 -9.51 -14.81
C CYS A 381 29.98 -10.95 -15.18
N VAL A 382 29.45 -11.92 -14.43
CA VAL A 382 29.27 -13.29 -14.89
C VAL A 382 27.95 -13.81 -14.38
N LEU A 383 27.03 -14.12 -15.28
CA LEU A 383 25.71 -14.73 -15.16
C LEU A 383 24.56 -13.77 -15.42
N LEU A 384 24.29 -13.48 -16.68
CA LEU A 384 22.96 -13.36 -17.27
C LEU A 384 23.11 -13.18 -18.80
N GLN A 385 23.37 -14.29 -19.50
CA GLN A 385 22.97 -14.45 -20.90
C GLN A 385 21.88 -15.51 -20.93
N ALA A 386 20.63 -15.10 -21.20
CA ALA A 386 19.65 -15.93 -21.90
C ALA A 386 18.39 -15.13 -22.27
N SER A 387 18.19 -15.06 -23.58
CA SER A 387 16.91 -15.01 -24.32
C SER A 387 16.01 -13.78 -24.21
N HIS A 388 16.12 -12.95 -25.24
CA HIS A 388 15.12 -11.99 -25.69
C HIS A 388 14.06 -12.68 -26.57
N SER A 389 12.80 -12.43 -26.28
CA SER A 389 11.69 -12.50 -27.26
C SER A 389 10.77 -11.30 -27.04
N PRO A 390 10.32 -10.59 -28.07
CA PRO A 390 9.53 -9.38 -27.93
C PRO A 390 8.04 -9.69 -27.62
N PRO A 391 7.29 -8.78 -26.95
CA PRO A 391 5.88 -8.98 -26.65
C PRO A 391 4.97 -8.70 -27.85
N PRO A 392 3.83 -9.37 -27.96
CA PRO A 392 2.84 -9.11 -28.99
C PRO A 392 1.99 -7.88 -28.69
N SER A 393 1.59 -7.23 -29.76
CA SER A 393 0.81 -6.01 -29.91
C SER A 393 -0.49 -5.94 -29.10
N MET A 394 -0.72 -4.78 -28.49
CA MET A 394 -1.97 -4.34 -27.88
C MET A 394 -3.13 -4.33 -28.88
N ILE A 395 -4.23 -4.94 -28.50
CA ILE A 395 -5.54 -4.69 -29.11
C ILE A 395 -6.38 -3.93 -28.08
N LEU A 396 -6.78 -2.73 -28.49
CA LEU A 396 -7.68 -1.85 -27.75
C LEU A 396 -9.10 -2.42 -27.78
N TYR A 397 -9.66 -2.76 -26.63
CA TYR A 397 -11.12 -2.93 -26.51
C TYR A 397 -11.70 -1.78 -25.69
N VAL A 398 -12.49 -0.98 -26.37
CA VAL A 398 -13.33 0.06 -25.76
C VAL A 398 -14.62 -0.61 -25.31
N PHE A 399 -14.86 -0.68 -24.02
CA PHE A 399 -16.18 -0.99 -23.48
C PHE A 399 -16.86 0.27 -22.95
N HIS A 400 -18.01 0.57 -23.52
CA HIS A 400 -18.94 1.55 -22.98
C HIS A 400 -19.53 1.00 -21.68
N VAL A 401 -19.28 1.67 -20.57
CA VAL A 401 -19.98 1.46 -19.32
C VAL A 401 -20.88 2.67 -19.07
N HIS A 402 -22.15 2.40 -18.83
CA HIS A 402 -23.16 3.39 -18.48
C HIS A 402 -22.74 4.18 -17.23
N ARG A 403 -23.02 5.47 -17.29
CA ARG A 403 -22.78 6.49 -16.25
C ARG A 403 -23.26 6.02 -14.88
N ALA A 404 -22.34 5.96 -13.93
CA ALA A 404 -22.65 6.08 -12.51
C ALA A 404 -22.36 7.53 -12.09
N ASP A 405 -23.33 8.15 -11.47
CA ASP A 405 -23.30 9.54 -11.05
C ASP A 405 -22.20 9.80 -10.03
N SER A 406 -21.58 10.97 -10.19
CA SER A 406 -20.39 11.44 -9.47
C SER A 406 -20.58 11.50 -7.95
N TRP A 407 -19.52 11.22 -7.20
CA TRP A 407 -19.38 11.32 -5.74
C TRP A 407 -19.72 12.71 -5.16
N PHE A 408 -19.82 13.75 -5.98
CA PHE A 408 -19.97 15.15 -5.59
C PHE A 408 -21.26 15.80 -6.12
N GLY A 409 -22.39 15.14 -5.99
CA GLY A 409 -23.64 15.73 -6.46
C GLY A 409 -24.83 15.49 -5.52
N HIS A 410 -25.18 16.56 -4.84
CA HIS A 410 -26.44 16.95 -4.23
C HIS A 410 -26.60 16.79 -2.71
N ARG A 411 -26.12 17.83 -1.98
CA ARG A 411 -26.96 18.41 -0.93
C ARG A 411 -27.70 19.62 -1.53
N GLN A 412 -28.93 19.43 -1.98
CA GLN A 412 -29.89 20.55 -2.12
C GLN A 412 -30.84 20.53 -0.94
N GLN A 413 -30.75 21.63 -0.20
CA GLN A 413 -31.72 22.33 0.59
C GLN A 413 -33.17 21.87 0.43
N HIS A 414 -33.76 21.36 1.49
CA HIS A 414 -35.18 21.52 1.74
C HIS A 414 -35.38 22.61 2.82
N GLY A 415 -35.57 23.82 2.35
CA GLY A 415 -36.21 24.85 3.12
C GLY A 415 -37.69 24.56 3.17
N GLY A 416 -38.21 24.28 4.35
CA GLY A 416 -39.65 24.28 4.62
C GLY A 416 -40.14 25.69 4.96
N PRO A 417 -41.34 26.03 4.56
CA PRO A 417 -41.86 27.37 4.83
C PRO A 417 -42.37 27.50 6.27
N SER A 418 -42.13 28.69 6.79
CA SER A 418 -42.72 29.23 8.00
C SER A 418 -44.27 29.29 7.96
N GLN A 419 -44.91 28.82 8.99
CA GLN A 419 -45.97 29.53 9.76
C GLN A 419 -45.94 29.03 11.20
#